data_e2368e732ab61cf3fc31179a21916303
#
_entry.id   e2368e732ab61cf3fc31179a21916303
#
_cell.length_a   1.000
_cell.length_b   1.000
_cell.length_c   1.000
_cell.angle_alpha   90.00
_cell.angle_beta   90.00
_cell.angle_gamma   90.00
#
_symmetry.space_group_name_H-M   'P 1'
#
loop_
_entity.id
_entity.type
_entity.pdbx_description
1 polymer ?
#
loop_
_entity_poly.entity_id
_entity_poly.type
_entity_poly.pdbx_seq_one_letter_code
_entity_poly.pdbx_strand_id
1 'polypeptide(L)'
;GPDGGADREYLIDILELTHVMDRDVAKLSGGELQRFAIAIVAVQDADIYMFDEPSSYLDVKQRLKASRVIRSLLAINKYIIVVEHDLSVLDYLSDFICCLYGKPGAYGVVTMPFGVREGINIFLAGFVPTENLRFRPEELTFKVSENEDERLAHVNDEAFSMYEYPSMVKTQGGFTLSVDGGSFTDSEIV
;
A
#
# COMPACT_ATOMS: atom_id res chain seq x y z
N GLY A 1 22.67 -13.33 4.77
CA GLY A 1 23.28 -14.01 5.91
C GLY A 1 24.04 -15.25 5.47
N PRO A 2 24.82 -15.90 6.31
CA PRO A 2 25.61 -17.08 5.93
C PRO A 2 24.76 -18.28 5.44
N ASP A 3 23.47 -18.28 5.74
CA ASP A 3 22.52 -19.35 5.41
C ASP A 3 21.60 -19.02 4.21
N GLY A 4 21.92 -18.00 3.41
CA GLY A 4 21.21 -17.67 2.17
C GLY A 4 20.03 -16.69 2.30
N GLY A 5 19.53 -16.42 3.51
CA GLY A 5 18.52 -15.38 3.77
C GLY A 5 19.13 -14.00 3.89
N ALA A 6 18.28 -12.95 4.00
CA ALA A 6 18.75 -11.60 4.24
C ALA A 6 19.42 -11.47 5.62
N ASP A 7 20.36 -10.53 5.72
CA ASP A 7 21.06 -10.25 6.97
C ASP A 7 20.12 -9.70 8.03
N ARG A 8 20.16 -10.27 9.24
CA ARG A 8 19.26 -9.91 10.34
C ARG A 8 19.44 -8.44 10.78
N GLU A 9 20.67 -7.97 10.90
CA GLU A 9 20.93 -6.60 11.36
C GLU A 9 20.45 -5.60 10.32
N TYR A 10 20.69 -5.88 9.04
CA TYR A 10 20.16 -5.10 7.93
C TYR A 10 18.63 -5.01 7.95
N LEU A 11 17.94 -6.16 8.19
CA LEU A 11 16.47 -6.18 8.25
C LEU A 11 15.93 -5.35 9.43
N ILE A 12 16.55 -5.45 10.60
CA ILE A 12 16.16 -4.68 11.79
C ILE A 12 16.29 -3.16 11.52
N ASP A 13 17.36 -2.75 10.87
CA ASP A 13 17.63 -1.34 10.58
C ASP A 13 16.68 -0.81 9.50
N ILE A 14 16.62 -1.45 8.33
CA ILE A 14 15.81 -0.97 7.20
C ILE A 14 14.31 -0.94 7.51
N LEU A 15 13.82 -1.93 8.27
CA LEU A 15 12.42 -2.02 8.71
C LEU A 15 12.13 -1.24 9.99
N GLU A 16 13.11 -0.51 10.51
CA GLU A 16 12.98 0.35 11.71
C GLU A 16 12.41 -0.42 12.91
N LEU A 17 12.96 -1.60 13.22
CA LEU A 17 12.52 -2.47 14.30
C LEU A 17 13.35 -2.32 15.59
N THR A 18 14.45 -1.59 15.57
CA THR A 18 15.39 -1.45 16.69
C THR A 18 14.69 -1.06 17.99
N HIS A 19 13.73 -0.12 17.93
CA HIS A 19 13.04 0.42 19.12
C HIS A 19 11.98 -0.54 19.71
N VAL A 20 11.69 -1.66 19.05
CA VAL A 20 10.70 -2.65 19.50
C VAL A 20 11.31 -4.02 19.79
N MET A 21 12.62 -4.19 19.68
CA MET A 21 13.30 -5.49 19.83
C MET A 21 13.05 -6.17 21.16
N ASP A 22 12.93 -5.38 22.24
CA ASP A 22 12.68 -5.89 23.59
C ASP A 22 11.19 -5.86 23.97
N ARG A 23 10.30 -5.55 23.02
CA ARG A 23 8.87 -5.44 23.26
C ARG A 23 8.17 -6.78 22.99
N ASP A 24 7.21 -7.10 23.82
CA ASP A 24 6.31 -8.25 23.59
C ASP A 24 5.56 -8.06 22.25
N VAL A 25 5.51 -9.10 21.42
CA VAL A 25 4.84 -9.10 20.11
C VAL A 25 3.36 -8.68 20.22
N ALA A 26 2.68 -9.06 21.30
CA ALA A 26 1.29 -8.68 21.56
C ALA A 26 1.09 -7.16 21.81
N LYS A 27 2.19 -6.42 22.04
CA LYS A 27 2.18 -4.96 22.26
C LYS A 27 2.67 -4.15 21.07
N LEU A 28 2.95 -4.80 19.94
CA LEU A 28 3.32 -4.13 18.72
C LEU A 28 2.08 -3.48 18.08
N SER A 29 2.28 -2.29 17.50
CA SER A 29 1.27 -1.69 16.62
C SER A 29 1.12 -2.51 15.33
N GLY A 30 0.02 -2.30 14.59
CA GLY A 30 -0.21 -3.01 13.33
C GLY A 30 0.95 -2.87 12.34
N GLY A 31 1.50 -1.66 12.17
CA GLY A 31 2.63 -1.42 11.29
C GLY A 31 3.94 -2.03 11.79
N GLU A 32 4.20 -2.03 13.10
CA GLU A 32 5.36 -2.70 13.71
C GLU A 32 5.27 -4.22 13.52
N LEU A 33 4.09 -4.79 13.76
CA LEU A 33 3.85 -6.23 13.59
C LEU A 33 4.01 -6.64 12.12
N GLN A 34 3.49 -5.84 11.18
CA GLN A 34 3.62 -6.11 9.75
C GLN A 34 5.09 -6.10 9.29
N ARG A 35 5.87 -5.11 9.72
CA ARG A 35 7.31 -5.03 9.41
C ARG A 35 8.08 -6.19 10.05
N PHE A 36 7.71 -6.58 11.25
CA PHE A 36 8.28 -7.73 11.93
C PHE A 36 7.99 -9.05 11.18
N ALA A 37 6.75 -9.25 10.72
CA ALA A 37 6.37 -10.41 9.92
C ALA A 37 7.17 -10.49 8.61
N ILE A 38 7.36 -9.36 7.92
CA ILE A 38 8.22 -9.30 6.72
C ILE A 38 9.66 -9.70 7.07
N ALA A 39 10.21 -9.21 8.19
CA ALA A 39 11.57 -9.56 8.61
C ALA A 39 11.74 -11.06 8.89
N ILE A 40 10.74 -11.69 9.55
CA ILE A 40 10.76 -13.13 9.84
C ILE A 40 10.80 -13.95 8.54
N VAL A 41 10.02 -13.57 7.55
CA VAL A 41 10.03 -14.27 6.24
C VAL A 41 11.35 -14.03 5.51
N ALA A 42 11.82 -12.77 5.49
CA ALA A 42 13.03 -12.38 4.75
C ALA A 42 14.33 -12.97 5.30
N VAL A 43 14.41 -13.28 6.61
CA VAL A 43 15.60 -13.87 7.22
C VAL A 43 15.77 -15.37 6.86
N GLN A 44 14.68 -16.02 6.43
CA GLN A 44 14.70 -17.43 6.07
C GLN A 44 15.37 -17.66 4.72
N ASP A 45 16.03 -18.78 4.55
CA ASP A 45 16.46 -19.27 3.24
C ASP A 45 15.36 -20.15 2.64
N ALA A 46 14.67 -19.65 1.62
CA ALA A 46 13.59 -20.35 0.94
C ALA A 46 13.75 -20.23 -0.57
N ASP A 47 13.23 -21.20 -1.31
CA ASP A 47 13.16 -21.16 -2.77
C ASP A 47 11.99 -20.30 -3.25
N ILE A 48 10.90 -20.26 -2.46
CA ILE A 48 9.69 -19.51 -2.77
C ILE A 48 9.31 -18.67 -1.55
N TYR A 49 9.19 -17.36 -1.74
CA TYR A 49 8.67 -16.44 -0.74
C TYR A 49 7.26 -16.02 -1.13
N MET A 50 6.35 -16.02 -0.16
CA MET A 50 4.97 -15.61 -0.37
C MET A 50 4.60 -14.53 0.65
N PHE A 51 4.07 -13.41 0.15
CA PHE A 51 3.61 -12.28 0.95
C PHE A 51 2.17 -11.94 0.60
N ASP A 52 1.32 -11.87 1.60
CA ASP A 52 -0.08 -11.47 1.47
C ASP A 52 -0.27 -10.09 2.08
N GLU A 53 -0.59 -9.10 1.24
CA GLU A 53 -0.76 -7.69 1.59
C GLU A 53 0.36 -7.10 2.49
N PRO A 54 1.64 -7.23 2.11
CA PRO A 54 2.75 -6.79 2.97
C PRO A 54 2.79 -5.29 3.22
N SER A 55 2.10 -4.47 2.43
CA SER A 55 2.03 -3.03 2.61
C SER A 55 0.92 -2.55 3.55
N SER A 56 0.05 -3.46 4.01
CA SER A 56 -1.05 -3.13 4.94
C SER A 56 -0.51 -2.53 6.24
N TYR A 57 -1.22 -1.54 6.78
CA TYR A 57 -0.87 -0.79 8.00
C TYR A 57 0.43 0.03 7.93
N LEU A 58 1.08 0.11 6.77
CA LEU A 58 2.32 0.85 6.58
C LEU A 58 2.06 2.22 5.95
N ASP A 59 2.78 3.24 6.42
CA ASP A 59 2.86 4.52 5.73
C ASP A 59 3.67 4.42 4.43
N VAL A 60 3.65 5.45 3.60
CA VAL A 60 4.31 5.46 2.29
C VAL A 60 5.81 5.15 2.38
N LYS A 61 6.50 5.71 3.39
CA LYS A 61 7.94 5.50 3.60
C LYS A 61 8.23 4.04 3.98
N GLN A 62 7.41 3.50 4.87
CA GLN A 62 7.52 2.11 5.33
C GLN A 62 7.19 1.11 4.22
N ARG A 63 6.17 1.39 3.38
CA ARG A 63 5.84 0.60 2.19
C ARG A 63 7.02 0.48 1.24
N LEU A 64 7.69 1.59 0.94
CA LEU A 64 8.88 1.58 0.10
C LEU A 64 10.04 0.76 0.69
N LYS A 65 10.27 0.86 2.02
CA LYS A 65 11.28 0.06 2.70
C LYS A 65 10.95 -1.44 2.67
N ALA A 66 9.71 -1.80 2.98
CA ALA A 66 9.23 -3.17 2.90
C ALA A 66 9.39 -3.74 1.48
N SER A 67 9.00 -2.96 0.47
CA SER A 67 9.14 -3.33 -0.93
C SER A 67 10.60 -3.55 -1.34
N ARG A 68 11.53 -2.73 -0.86
CA ARG A 68 12.97 -2.92 -1.09
C ARG A 68 13.48 -4.22 -0.49
N VAL A 69 13.05 -4.54 0.74
CA VAL A 69 13.40 -5.81 1.40
C VAL A 69 12.89 -6.99 0.58
N ILE A 70 11.61 -6.99 0.23
CA ILE A 70 11.00 -8.07 -0.56
C ILE A 70 11.74 -8.25 -1.89
N ARG A 71 11.99 -7.16 -2.61
CA ARG A 71 12.69 -7.21 -3.89
C ARG A 71 14.14 -7.68 -3.76
N SER A 72 14.80 -7.41 -2.65
CA SER A 72 16.18 -7.87 -2.38
C SER A 72 16.31 -9.39 -2.19
N LEU A 73 15.20 -10.08 -1.94
CA LEU A 73 15.16 -11.55 -1.85
C LEU A 73 15.23 -12.24 -3.22
N LEU A 74 15.02 -11.47 -4.30
CA LEU A 74 15.09 -12.02 -5.65
C LEU A 74 16.53 -12.40 -6.01
N ALA A 75 16.76 -13.66 -6.27
CA ALA A 75 18.04 -14.23 -6.68
C ALA A 75 17.82 -15.35 -7.69
N ILE A 76 18.91 -15.90 -8.23
CA ILE A 76 18.85 -17.05 -9.15
C ILE A 76 18.15 -18.22 -8.45
N ASN A 77 17.16 -18.81 -9.12
CA ASN A 77 16.31 -19.90 -8.62
C ASN A 77 15.44 -19.55 -7.40
N LYS A 78 15.21 -18.27 -7.13
CA LYS A 78 14.27 -17.83 -6.11
C LYS A 78 13.03 -17.20 -6.75
N TYR A 79 11.87 -17.49 -6.18
CA TYR A 79 10.58 -16.96 -6.66
C TYR A 79 9.92 -16.15 -5.55
N ILE A 80 9.31 -15.03 -5.92
CA ILE A 80 8.58 -14.18 -4.98
C ILE A 80 7.17 -14.00 -5.51
N ILE A 81 6.18 -14.34 -4.70
CA ILE A 81 4.75 -14.15 -4.98
C ILE A 81 4.21 -13.16 -3.97
N VAL A 82 3.64 -12.07 -4.46
CA VAL A 82 3.06 -11.01 -3.60
C VAL A 82 1.61 -10.78 -4.01
N VAL A 83 0.71 -10.81 -3.05
CA VAL A 83 -0.68 -10.36 -3.21
C VAL A 83 -0.75 -8.92 -2.71
N GLU A 84 -1.22 -7.99 -3.52
CA GLU A 84 -1.29 -6.57 -3.21
C GLU A 84 -2.48 -5.89 -3.88
N HIS A 85 -2.98 -4.83 -3.23
CA HIS A 85 -4.05 -3.98 -3.76
C HIS A 85 -3.56 -2.57 -4.10
N ASP A 86 -2.44 -2.15 -3.52
CA ASP A 86 -1.84 -0.84 -3.80
C ASP A 86 -1.08 -0.88 -5.13
N LEU A 87 -1.61 -0.18 -6.14
CA LEU A 87 -1.04 -0.16 -7.49
C LEU A 87 0.35 0.48 -7.53
N SER A 88 0.66 1.40 -6.64
CA SER A 88 1.99 2.02 -6.55
C SER A 88 3.04 1.05 -6.01
N VAL A 89 2.64 0.22 -5.05
CA VAL A 89 3.47 -0.86 -4.52
C VAL A 89 3.66 -1.95 -5.57
N LEU A 90 2.61 -2.32 -6.30
CA LEU A 90 2.67 -3.29 -7.39
C LEU A 90 3.61 -2.84 -8.51
N ASP A 91 3.52 -1.58 -8.94
CA ASP A 91 4.41 -1.02 -9.98
C ASP A 91 5.89 -1.08 -9.56
N TYR A 92 6.17 -0.81 -8.29
CA TYR A 92 7.54 -0.86 -7.76
C TYR A 92 8.06 -2.30 -7.55
N LEU A 93 7.20 -3.21 -7.07
CA LEU A 93 7.59 -4.57 -6.67
C LEU A 93 7.68 -5.55 -7.82
N SER A 94 6.73 -5.49 -8.76
CA SER A 94 6.45 -6.60 -9.67
C SER A 94 7.23 -6.51 -10.97
N ASP A 95 7.53 -7.65 -11.55
CA ASP A 95 7.95 -7.79 -12.94
C ASP A 95 6.77 -8.25 -13.82
N PHE A 96 5.87 -9.05 -13.20
CA PHE A 96 4.63 -9.53 -13.83
C PHE A 96 3.46 -9.41 -12.85
N ILE A 97 2.26 -9.24 -13.39
CA ILE A 97 1.01 -9.16 -12.64
C ILE A 97 0.01 -10.17 -13.19
N CYS A 98 -0.60 -10.93 -12.29
CA CYS A 98 -1.78 -11.75 -12.55
C CYS A 98 -2.97 -11.10 -11.85
N CYS A 99 -4.07 -10.89 -12.57
CA CYS A 99 -5.32 -10.43 -11.96
C CYS A 99 -6.13 -11.63 -11.46
N LEU A 100 -6.65 -11.50 -10.24
CA LEU A 100 -7.57 -12.46 -9.66
C LEU A 100 -8.97 -11.91 -9.75
N TYR A 101 -9.90 -12.70 -10.27
CA TYR A 101 -11.29 -12.34 -10.34
C TYR A 101 -12.19 -13.56 -10.15
N GLY A 102 -13.45 -13.34 -9.82
CA GLY A 102 -14.38 -14.43 -9.63
C GLY A 102 -15.64 -14.01 -8.89
N LYS A 103 -16.45 -15.01 -8.58
CA LYS A 103 -17.67 -14.86 -7.80
C LYS A 103 -17.55 -15.67 -6.51
N PRO A 104 -17.63 -15.04 -5.33
CA PRO A 104 -17.53 -15.74 -4.05
C PRO A 104 -18.47 -16.94 -3.98
N GLY A 105 -17.93 -18.10 -3.55
CA GLY A 105 -18.67 -19.35 -3.43
C GLY A 105 -19.00 -20.07 -4.75
N ALA A 106 -18.60 -19.52 -5.90
CA ALA A 106 -18.87 -20.12 -7.21
C ALA A 106 -17.59 -20.46 -7.98
N TYR A 107 -16.71 -19.50 -8.23
CA TYR A 107 -15.45 -19.70 -8.94
C TYR A 107 -14.44 -18.60 -8.66
N GLY A 108 -13.16 -18.91 -8.83
CA GLY A 108 -12.06 -17.96 -8.86
C GLY A 108 -11.15 -18.27 -10.05
N VAL A 109 -10.67 -17.23 -10.71
CA VAL A 109 -9.77 -17.32 -11.87
C VAL A 109 -8.55 -16.45 -11.62
N VAL A 110 -7.40 -16.97 -12.03
CA VAL A 110 -6.13 -16.22 -12.08
C VAL A 110 -5.78 -16.07 -13.56
N THR A 111 -5.55 -14.85 -14.02
CA THR A 111 -5.15 -14.59 -15.41
C THR A 111 -3.74 -15.12 -15.69
N MET A 112 -3.40 -15.20 -16.95
CA MET A 112 -2.00 -15.33 -17.35
C MET A 112 -1.20 -14.11 -16.84
N PRO A 113 0.13 -14.25 -16.65
CA PRO A 113 0.98 -13.13 -16.23
C PRO A 113 1.10 -12.10 -17.36
N PHE A 114 0.83 -10.84 -17.02
CA PHE A 114 1.03 -9.68 -17.89
C PHE A 114 2.23 -8.87 -17.39
N GLY A 115 2.86 -8.10 -18.27
CA GLY A 115 3.80 -7.06 -17.85
C GLY A 115 3.11 -6.06 -16.90
N VAL A 116 3.87 -5.44 -15.99
CA VAL A 116 3.32 -4.60 -14.91
C VAL A 116 2.35 -3.54 -15.42
N ARG A 117 2.74 -2.76 -16.42
CA ARG A 117 1.88 -1.70 -16.98
C ARG A 117 0.58 -2.25 -17.57
N GLU A 118 0.66 -3.36 -18.31
CA GLU A 118 -0.51 -4.00 -18.91
C GLU A 118 -1.42 -4.56 -17.84
N GLY A 119 -0.87 -5.28 -16.84
CA GLY A 119 -1.64 -5.84 -15.73
C GLY A 119 -2.36 -4.78 -14.92
N ILE A 120 -1.71 -3.64 -14.61
CA ILE A 120 -2.33 -2.51 -13.94
C ILE A 120 -3.48 -1.95 -14.78
N ASN A 121 -3.29 -1.75 -16.08
CA ASN A 121 -4.35 -1.23 -16.96
C ASN A 121 -5.54 -2.20 -17.06
N ILE A 122 -5.30 -3.51 -17.14
CA ILE A 122 -6.34 -4.54 -17.12
C ILE A 122 -7.15 -4.45 -15.82
N PHE A 123 -6.45 -4.33 -14.68
CA PHE A 123 -7.10 -4.19 -13.39
C PHE A 123 -7.94 -2.91 -13.29
N LEU A 124 -7.44 -1.78 -13.77
CA LEU A 124 -8.15 -0.50 -13.78
C LEU A 124 -9.38 -0.56 -14.71
N ALA A 125 -9.22 -1.08 -15.91
CA ALA A 125 -10.32 -1.20 -16.88
C ALA A 125 -11.38 -2.25 -16.48
N GLY A 126 -11.03 -3.20 -15.61
CA GLY A 126 -11.91 -4.31 -15.27
C GLY A 126 -12.19 -5.26 -16.44
N PHE A 127 -11.30 -5.31 -17.43
CA PHE A 127 -11.46 -6.04 -18.67
C PHE A 127 -10.16 -6.72 -19.09
N VAL A 128 -10.21 -8.01 -19.40
CA VAL A 128 -9.09 -8.81 -19.90
C VAL A 128 -9.19 -8.94 -21.41
N PRO A 129 -8.39 -8.23 -22.22
CA PRO A 129 -8.50 -8.23 -23.67
C PRO A 129 -8.25 -9.59 -24.30
N THR A 130 -7.28 -10.34 -23.81
CA THR A 130 -6.91 -11.67 -24.36
C THR A 130 -8.01 -12.70 -24.23
N GLU A 131 -8.87 -12.57 -23.23
CA GLU A 131 -9.99 -13.48 -22.96
C GLU A 131 -11.33 -12.89 -23.37
N ASN A 132 -11.35 -11.63 -23.86
CA ASN A 132 -12.55 -10.85 -24.14
C ASN A 132 -13.53 -10.89 -22.96
N LEU A 133 -13.02 -10.80 -21.74
CA LEU A 133 -13.77 -10.94 -20.51
C LEU A 133 -13.78 -9.67 -19.70
N ARG A 134 -14.98 -9.20 -19.33
CA ARG A 134 -15.16 -8.10 -18.38
C ARG A 134 -15.52 -8.69 -17.01
N PHE A 135 -14.65 -8.46 -16.02
CA PHE A 135 -14.85 -8.94 -14.64
C PHE A 135 -15.40 -7.86 -13.70
N ARG A 136 -15.37 -6.58 -14.11
CA ARG A 136 -15.96 -5.47 -13.38
C ARG A 136 -16.64 -4.52 -14.35
N PRO A 137 -17.93 -4.15 -14.12
CA PRO A 137 -18.67 -3.28 -15.04
C PRO A 137 -18.13 -1.85 -15.11
N GLU A 138 -17.61 -1.34 -14.00
CA GLU A 138 -17.10 0.02 -13.86
C GLU A 138 -15.57 0.05 -13.95
N GLU A 139 -15.04 1.01 -14.69
CA GLU A 139 -13.61 1.29 -14.72
C GLU A 139 -13.21 2.12 -13.49
N LEU A 140 -12.01 1.86 -12.95
CA LEU A 140 -11.43 2.71 -11.92
C LEU A 140 -10.68 3.85 -12.60
N THR A 141 -11.25 5.04 -12.53
CA THR A 141 -10.60 6.26 -13.02
C THR A 141 -10.09 7.08 -11.85
N PHE A 142 -8.82 7.50 -11.92
CA PHE A 142 -8.32 8.49 -10.98
C PHE A 142 -8.95 9.85 -11.36
N LYS A 143 -9.54 10.53 -10.38
CA LYS A 143 -9.90 11.94 -10.57
C LYS A 143 -8.61 12.72 -10.79
N VAL A 144 -8.36 13.14 -12.02
CA VAL A 144 -7.41 14.22 -12.29
C VAL A 144 -8.08 15.46 -11.70
N SER A 145 -7.44 16.14 -10.75
CA SER A 145 -7.95 17.36 -10.17
C SER A 145 -8.25 18.33 -11.32
N GLU A 146 -9.53 18.64 -11.51
CA GLU A 146 -9.96 19.78 -12.29
C GLU A 146 -9.21 21.00 -11.75
N ASN A 147 -8.76 21.87 -12.63
CA ASN A 147 -7.95 23.03 -12.29
C ASN A 147 -8.61 23.83 -11.16
N GLU A 148 -7.81 24.44 -10.27
CA GLU A 148 -8.29 25.28 -9.17
C GLU A 148 -9.30 26.35 -9.64
N ASP A 149 -9.20 26.78 -10.90
CA ASP A 149 -10.13 27.73 -11.53
C ASP A 149 -11.56 27.19 -11.71
N GLU A 150 -11.75 25.88 -11.92
CA GLU A 150 -13.08 25.26 -12.03
C GLU A 150 -13.73 25.06 -10.64
N ARG A 151 -12.92 24.80 -9.60
CA ARG A 151 -13.40 24.78 -8.21
C ARG A 151 -13.95 26.13 -7.77
N LEU A 152 -13.27 27.23 -8.15
CA LEU A 152 -13.69 28.59 -7.83
C LEU A 152 -14.96 29.02 -8.59
N ALA A 153 -15.21 28.45 -9.78
CA ALA A 153 -16.41 28.74 -10.56
C ALA A 153 -17.68 28.10 -9.97
N HIS A 154 -17.56 26.93 -9.35
CA HIS A 154 -18.69 26.27 -8.67
C HIS A 154 -19.00 26.84 -7.28
N VAL A 155 -18.08 27.59 -6.66
CA VAL A 155 -18.26 28.20 -5.34
C VAL A 155 -19.22 29.42 -5.37
N ASN A 156 -19.50 29.94 -6.56
CA ASN A 156 -20.32 31.18 -6.66
C ASN A 156 -21.84 30.97 -6.69
N ASP A 157 -22.37 29.75 -6.76
CA ASP A 157 -23.82 29.53 -6.93
C ASP A 157 -24.53 28.84 -5.74
N GLU A 158 -23.84 28.33 -4.73
CA GLU A 158 -24.46 27.82 -3.51
C GLU A 158 -23.70 28.34 -2.29
N ALA A 159 -24.43 28.90 -1.32
CA ALA A 159 -23.86 29.36 -0.04
C ALA A 159 -23.45 28.16 0.80
N PHE A 160 -22.23 27.65 0.56
CA PHE A 160 -21.65 26.64 1.43
C PHE A 160 -21.29 27.21 2.79
N SER A 161 -21.71 26.55 3.87
CA SER A 161 -21.28 26.91 5.20
C SER A 161 -19.78 26.71 5.36
N MET A 162 -19.04 27.73 5.74
CA MET A 162 -17.62 27.67 6.04
C MET A 162 -17.43 27.46 7.55
N TYR A 163 -16.67 26.45 7.92
CA TYR A 163 -16.28 26.16 9.29
C TYR A 163 -14.83 26.52 9.49
N GLU A 164 -14.55 27.31 10.53
CA GLU A 164 -13.19 27.70 10.90
C GLU A 164 -12.81 27.04 12.23
N TYR A 165 -11.56 26.62 12.34
CA TYR A 165 -10.98 26.16 13.59
C TYR A 165 -9.67 26.91 13.88
N PRO A 166 -9.45 27.32 15.15
CA PRO A 166 -8.28 28.07 15.54
C PRO A 166 -7.03 27.17 15.63
N SER A 167 -5.87 27.79 15.59
CA SER A 167 -4.63 27.12 16.00
C SER A 167 -4.74 26.68 17.44
N MET A 168 -4.38 25.43 17.71
CA MET A 168 -4.46 24.84 19.03
C MET A 168 -3.26 23.92 19.32
N VAL A 169 -2.94 23.79 20.61
CA VAL A 169 -1.89 22.87 21.08
C VAL A 169 -2.46 22.04 22.20
N LYS A 170 -2.25 20.74 22.12
CA LYS A 170 -2.64 19.77 23.16
C LYS A 170 -1.47 18.89 23.54
N THR A 171 -1.12 18.91 24.84
CA THR A 171 -0.09 18.01 25.40
C THR A 171 -0.76 16.89 26.17
N GLN A 172 -0.33 15.66 25.94
CA GLN A 172 -0.81 14.48 26.65
C GLN A 172 0.40 13.60 26.99
N GLY A 173 0.79 13.60 28.24
CA GLY A 173 2.02 12.94 28.70
C GLY A 173 3.25 13.54 28.01
N GLY A 174 4.03 12.71 27.33
CA GLY A 174 5.20 13.13 26.56
C GLY A 174 4.93 13.52 25.10
N PHE A 175 3.66 13.49 24.66
CA PHE A 175 3.25 13.82 23.31
C PHE A 175 2.61 15.21 23.23
N THR A 176 3.01 16.03 22.29
CA THR A 176 2.40 17.35 22.01
C THR A 176 1.91 17.37 20.57
N LEU A 177 0.61 17.61 20.42
CA LEU A 177 -0.04 17.88 19.13
C LEU A 177 -0.19 19.37 18.94
N SER A 178 0.33 19.89 17.84
CA SER A 178 0.11 21.25 17.39
C SER A 178 -0.74 21.21 16.11
N VAL A 179 -1.81 21.98 16.08
CA VAL A 179 -2.70 22.09 14.94
C VAL A 179 -2.71 23.56 14.51
N ASP A 180 -2.36 23.81 13.25
CA ASP A 180 -2.49 25.14 12.67
C ASP A 180 -3.96 25.41 12.34
N GLY A 181 -4.40 26.64 12.54
CA GLY A 181 -5.78 27.05 12.21
C GLY A 181 -6.04 26.90 10.73
N GLY A 182 -7.29 26.58 10.40
CA GLY A 182 -7.74 26.37 9.03
C GLY A 182 -9.24 26.47 8.90
N SER A 183 -9.74 26.20 7.70
CA SER A 183 -11.16 26.21 7.37
C SER A 183 -11.49 25.05 6.43
N PHE A 184 -12.73 24.60 6.47
CA PHE A 184 -13.30 23.63 5.53
C PHE A 184 -14.77 23.99 5.27
N THR A 185 -15.31 23.49 4.16
CA THR A 185 -16.69 23.75 3.75
C THR A 185 -17.55 22.50 3.88
N ASP A 186 -18.87 22.68 3.82
CA ASP A 186 -19.79 21.55 3.68
C ASP A 186 -19.46 20.73 2.43
N SER A 187 -19.67 19.42 2.50
CA SER A 187 -19.49 18.49 1.37
C SER A 187 -18.03 18.28 0.90
N GLU A 188 -17.05 18.65 1.70
CA GLU A 188 -15.65 18.30 1.49
C GLU A 188 -15.27 17.04 2.26
N ILE A 189 -14.40 16.21 1.64
CA ILE A 189 -13.68 15.15 2.33
C ILE A 189 -12.26 15.66 2.58
N VAL A 190 -11.93 15.87 3.83
CA VAL A 190 -10.65 16.43 4.30
C VAL A 190 -9.71 15.32 4.75
#